data_4c8324f46d6f969cea79fb612e01b5ab
#
_entry.id   4c8324f46d6f969cea79fb612e01b5ab
#
_cell.length_a   1.000
_cell.length_b   1.000
_cell.length_c   1.000
_cell.angle_alpha   90.00
_cell.angle_beta   90.00
_cell.angle_gamma   90.00
#
_symmetry.space_group_name_H-M   'P 1'
#
loop_
_entity.id
_entity.type
_entity.pdbx_description
1 polymer ?
#
loop_
_entity_poly.entity_id
_entity_poly.type
_entity_poly.pdbx_seq_one_letter_code
_entity_poly.pdbx_strand_id
1 'polypeptide(L)'
;MPGLLGKKIGMTSVFSAEGKNVPCTVIEAGPCVVTQVKTVEKDGYEAVQLGFQDKKEKHTTKPLMGHFKKAGVTPKKHLAEFKEFETELNLGDTVTVELFNDATFVDVVGTSKGQGFQGVVKRHGFGGVGQTTHGQHNRARKPGSIGACSYPAKVFKGMRMGGQLGGDRVTVQNLQVLKVIAEHNLLLIKGSVPGCKGSIVIIEK
;
A
#
# COMPACT_ATOMS: atom_id res chain seq x y z
N MET A 1 -7.91 11.96 -5.71
CA MET A 1 -6.86 11.64 -6.69
C MET A 1 -7.30 10.44 -7.50
N PRO A 2 -7.18 10.48 -8.86
CA PRO A 2 -7.44 9.33 -9.69
C PRO A 2 -6.36 8.26 -9.49
N GLY A 3 -6.72 7.00 -9.60
CA GLY A 3 -5.77 5.93 -9.36
C GLY A 3 -6.27 4.54 -9.74
N LEU A 4 -5.42 3.55 -9.59
CA LEU A 4 -5.71 2.14 -9.87
C LEU A 4 -5.24 1.22 -8.75
N LEU A 5 -5.87 0.05 -8.68
CA LEU A 5 -5.34 -1.08 -7.93
C LEU A 5 -4.31 -1.84 -8.78
N GLY A 6 -3.20 -2.21 -8.17
CA GLY A 6 -2.17 -3.00 -8.81
C GLY A 6 -1.62 -4.10 -7.90
N LYS A 7 -0.90 -5.03 -8.50
CA LYS A 7 -0.21 -6.13 -7.83
C LYS A 7 1.30 -5.98 -8.03
N LYS A 8 2.04 -5.94 -6.94
CA LYS A 8 3.51 -5.92 -6.99
C LYS A 8 4.04 -7.25 -7.51
N ILE A 9 4.65 -7.27 -8.68
CA ILE A 9 5.26 -8.47 -9.26
C ILE A 9 6.65 -8.69 -8.67
N GLY A 10 7.48 -7.65 -8.64
CA GLY A 10 8.83 -7.75 -8.14
C GLY A 10 9.65 -6.49 -8.39
N MET A 11 10.97 -6.61 -8.24
CA MET A 11 11.89 -5.54 -8.57
C MET A 11 12.86 -6.02 -9.65
N THR A 12 13.25 -5.09 -10.50
CA THR A 12 14.26 -5.25 -11.54
C THR A 12 15.06 -3.96 -11.67
N SER A 13 15.93 -3.89 -12.64
CA SER A 13 16.62 -2.66 -13.00
C SER A 13 16.53 -2.40 -14.50
N VAL A 14 16.52 -1.14 -14.87
CA VAL A 14 16.48 -0.67 -16.25
C VAL A 14 17.60 0.33 -16.44
N PHE A 15 18.28 0.28 -17.59
CA PHE A 15 19.27 1.29 -17.94
C PHE A 15 18.60 2.53 -18.50
N SER A 16 18.99 3.70 -17.99
CA SER A 16 18.58 4.98 -18.55
C SER A 16 19.29 5.24 -19.90
N ALA A 17 18.82 6.24 -20.64
CA ALA A 17 19.48 6.68 -21.87
C ALA A 17 20.95 7.11 -21.66
N GLU A 18 21.29 7.51 -20.42
CA GLU A 18 22.64 7.89 -20.01
C GLU A 18 23.51 6.68 -19.57
N GLY A 19 23.02 5.44 -19.72
CA GLY A 19 23.71 4.24 -19.26
C GLY A 19 23.68 3.97 -17.75
N LYS A 20 22.95 4.77 -16.96
CA LYS A 20 22.81 4.57 -15.50
C LYS A 20 21.85 3.42 -15.21
N ASN A 21 22.24 2.51 -14.32
CA ASN A 21 21.37 1.45 -13.83
C ASN A 21 20.37 2.01 -12.80
N VAL A 22 19.07 1.97 -13.12
CA VAL A 22 17.98 2.49 -12.29
C VAL A 22 17.19 1.31 -11.72
N PRO A 23 17.20 1.10 -10.39
CA PRO A 23 16.36 0.08 -9.77
C PRO A 23 14.89 0.48 -9.87
N CYS A 24 14.03 -0.47 -10.24
CA CYS A 24 12.60 -0.23 -10.38
C CYS A 24 11.77 -1.38 -9.86
N THR A 25 10.53 -1.06 -9.49
CA THR A 25 9.49 -2.04 -9.15
C THR A 25 8.55 -2.20 -10.32
N VAL A 26 8.23 -3.45 -10.64
CA VAL A 26 7.22 -3.81 -11.66
C VAL A 26 5.90 -4.08 -10.96
N ILE A 27 4.87 -3.37 -11.37
CA ILE A 27 3.52 -3.48 -10.86
C ILE A 27 2.59 -3.83 -12.03
N GLU A 28 1.76 -4.85 -11.86
CA GLU A 28 0.63 -5.17 -12.73
C GLU A 28 -0.53 -4.27 -12.30
N ALA A 29 -0.78 -3.17 -13.03
CA ALA A 29 -1.76 -2.15 -12.70
C ALA A 29 -3.02 -2.32 -13.57
N GLY A 30 -4.08 -2.84 -12.97
CA GLY A 30 -5.31 -3.14 -13.69
C GLY A 30 -5.27 -4.45 -14.48
N PRO A 31 -6.25 -4.73 -15.37
CA PRO A 31 -7.43 -3.90 -15.57
C PRO A 31 -8.33 -3.85 -14.33
N CYS A 32 -8.83 -2.66 -13.98
CA CYS A 32 -9.77 -2.46 -12.89
C CYS A 32 -11.15 -2.16 -13.46
N VAL A 33 -12.20 -2.74 -12.88
CA VAL A 33 -13.58 -2.56 -13.35
C VAL A 33 -14.35 -1.70 -12.36
N VAL A 34 -15.15 -0.76 -12.86
CA VAL A 34 -16.02 0.10 -12.05
C VAL A 34 -17.15 -0.74 -11.46
N THR A 35 -17.18 -0.86 -10.15
CA THR A 35 -18.19 -1.62 -9.42
C THR A 35 -19.30 -0.75 -8.82
N GLN A 36 -19.00 0.52 -8.55
CA GLN A 36 -19.98 1.49 -8.07
C GLN A 36 -19.51 2.91 -8.39
N VAL A 37 -20.44 3.76 -8.77
CA VAL A 37 -20.26 5.21 -8.83
C VAL A 37 -21.05 5.81 -7.67
N LYS A 38 -20.37 6.57 -6.82
CA LYS A 38 -20.94 7.27 -5.66
C LYS A 38 -21.20 8.72 -6.01
N THR A 39 -22.36 9.22 -5.60
CA THR A 39 -22.81 10.59 -5.83
C THR A 39 -23.09 11.28 -4.51
N VAL A 40 -22.97 12.61 -4.50
CA VAL A 40 -23.24 13.43 -3.30
C VAL A 40 -24.67 13.21 -2.78
N GLU A 41 -25.65 13.05 -3.66
CA GLU A 41 -27.05 12.90 -3.28
C GLU A 41 -27.35 11.61 -2.50
N LYS A 42 -26.66 10.51 -2.83
CA LYS A 42 -26.91 9.18 -2.23
C LYS A 42 -25.92 8.81 -1.15
N ASP A 43 -24.66 9.12 -1.38
CA ASP A 43 -23.53 8.66 -0.54
C ASP A 43 -22.88 9.80 0.26
N GLY A 44 -23.23 11.06 -0.02
CA GLY A 44 -22.70 12.25 0.63
C GLY A 44 -21.34 12.70 0.10
N TYR A 45 -20.76 11.98 -0.86
CA TYR A 45 -19.49 12.32 -1.52
C TYR A 45 -19.39 11.66 -2.89
N GLU A 46 -18.55 12.22 -3.76
CA GLU A 46 -18.25 11.67 -5.08
C GLU A 46 -17.04 10.75 -5.02
N ALA A 47 -17.19 9.54 -5.56
CA ALA A 47 -16.11 8.57 -5.70
C ALA A 47 -16.48 7.48 -6.71
N VAL A 48 -15.48 6.87 -7.30
CA VAL A 48 -15.62 5.68 -8.15
C VAL A 48 -14.97 4.50 -7.43
N GLN A 49 -15.73 3.44 -7.20
CA GLN A 49 -15.21 2.20 -6.64
C GLN A 49 -14.72 1.29 -7.76
N LEU A 50 -13.45 0.94 -7.71
CA LEU A 50 -12.80 0.04 -8.64
C LEU A 50 -12.59 -1.35 -8.03
N GLY A 51 -12.83 -2.38 -8.83
CA GLY A 51 -12.60 -3.77 -8.48
C GLY A 51 -11.41 -4.36 -9.24
N PHE A 52 -10.56 -5.10 -8.55
CA PHE A 52 -9.36 -5.73 -9.10
C PHE A 52 -9.27 -7.21 -8.76
N GLN A 53 -8.81 -8.03 -9.68
CA GLN A 53 -8.72 -9.48 -9.65
C GLN A 53 -10.05 -10.20 -9.43
N ASP A 54 -10.31 -11.23 -10.23
CA ASP A 54 -11.51 -12.03 -10.13
C ASP A 54 -11.49 -12.93 -8.89
N LYS A 55 -12.66 -13.11 -8.30
CA LYS A 55 -12.91 -13.98 -7.17
C LYS A 55 -13.96 -15.02 -7.54
N LYS A 56 -13.74 -16.27 -7.17
CA LYS A 56 -14.72 -17.34 -7.42
C LYS A 56 -16.01 -17.05 -6.65
N GLU A 57 -17.17 -17.27 -7.28
CA GLU A 57 -18.48 -17.02 -6.68
C GLU A 57 -18.69 -17.77 -5.35
N LYS A 58 -18.22 -19.04 -5.27
CA LYS A 58 -18.30 -19.86 -4.05
C LYS A 58 -17.60 -19.24 -2.83
N HIS A 59 -16.68 -18.29 -3.03
CA HIS A 59 -15.98 -17.59 -1.95
C HIS A 59 -16.54 -16.19 -1.70
N THR A 60 -17.62 -15.81 -2.40
CA THR A 60 -18.24 -14.49 -2.30
C THR A 60 -19.53 -14.59 -1.49
N THR A 61 -19.73 -13.70 -0.54
CA THR A 61 -20.96 -13.65 0.27
C THR A 61 -22.15 -13.15 -0.55
N LYS A 62 -23.37 -13.56 -0.18
CA LYS A 62 -24.60 -13.15 -0.89
C LYS A 62 -24.75 -11.64 -1.07
N PRO A 63 -24.49 -10.78 -0.05
CA PRO A 63 -24.55 -9.32 -0.23
C PRO A 63 -23.59 -8.80 -1.30
N LEU A 64 -22.33 -9.28 -1.29
CA LEU A 64 -21.33 -8.90 -2.31
C LEU A 64 -21.71 -9.41 -3.69
N MET A 65 -22.31 -10.60 -3.81
CA MET A 65 -22.85 -11.08 -5.07
C MET A 65 -23.92 -10.14 -5.64
N GLY A 66 -24.83 -9.65 -4.77
CA GLY A 66 -25.82 -8.66 -5.18
C GLY A 66 -25.20 -7.35 -5.66
N HIS A 67 -24.14 -6.89 -4.98
CA HIS A 67 -23.39 -5.70 -5.35
C HIS A 67 -22.77 -5.81 -6.77
N PHE A 68 -22.06 -6.90 -7.03
CA PHE A 68 -21.44 -7.13 -8.35
C PHE A 68 -22.46 -7.38 -9.46
N LYS A 69 -23.58 -8.08 -9.16
CA LYS A 69 -24.66 -8.28 -10.12
C LYS A 69 -25.29 -6.95 -10.56
N LYS A 70 -25.45 -5.99 -9.63
CA LYS A 70 -25.97 -4.65 -9.95
C LYS A 70 -25.06 -3.91 -10.93
N ALA A 71 -23.75 -4.10 -10.82
CA ALA A 71 -22.77 -3.54 -11.74
C ALA A 71 -22.57 -4.35 -13.03
N GLY A 72 -23.18 -5.54 -13.16
CA GLY A 72 -23.03 -6.43 -14.31
C GLY A 72 -21.64 -7.06 -14.45
N VAL A 73 -20.88 -7.14 -13.34
CA VAL A 73 -19.48 -7.61 -13.37
C VAL A 73 -19.28 -8.87 -12.54
N THR A 74 -18.23 -9.62 -12.86
CA THR A 74 -17.78 -10.76 -12.06
C THR A 74 -17.31 -10.32 -10.68
N PRO A 75 -17.48 -11.15 -9.63
CA PRO A 75 -16.99 -10.81 -8.30
C PRO A 75 -15.49 -10.49 -8.29
N LYS A 76 -15.11 -9.37 -7.69
CA LYS A 76 -13.72 -8.94 -7.56
C LYS A 76 -13.19 -9.19 -6.15
N LYS A 77 -11.89 -9.42 -6.06
CA LYS A 77 -11.22 -9.75 -4.80
C LYS A 77 -10.89 -8.51 -3.97
N HIS A 78 -10.47 -7.45 -4.62
CA HIS A 78 -10.05 -6.20 -4.00
C HIS A 78 -10.89 -5.05 -4.53
N LEU A 79 -11.38 -4.22 -3.61
CA LEU A 79 -12.15 -3.03 -3.92
C LEU A 79 -11.45 -1.83 -3.28
N ALA A 80 -11.36 -0.73 -4.00
CA ALA A 80 -10.91 0.56 -3.49
C ALA A 80 -11.68 1.69 -4.14
N GLU A 81 -11.79 2.79 -3.43
CA GLU A 81 -12.48 3.99 -3.89
C GLU A 81 -11.45 5.07 -4.25
N PHE A 82 -11.70 5.71 -5.37
CA PHE A 82 -10.89 6.80 -5.89
C PHE A 82 -11.77 8.00 -6.17
N LYS A 83 -11.21 9.18 -6.03
CA LYS A 83 -11.88 10.46 -6.27
C LYS A 83 -11.26 11.16 -7.48
N GLU A 84 -11.96 12.18 -7.97
CA GLU A 84 -11.40 13.14 -8.93
C GLU A 84 -10.95 12.50 -10.26
N PHE A 85 -11.73 11.56 -10.81
CA PHE A 85 -11.51 11.15 -12.19
C PHE A 85 -11.90 12.27 -13.15
N GLU A 86 -11.04 12.57 -14.12
CA GLU A 86 -11.27 13.58 -15.15
C GLU A 86 -12.36 13.16 -16.15
N THR A 87 -12.53 11.85 -16.33
CA THR A 87 -13.53 11.27 -17.21
C THR A 87 -14.71 10.71 -16.42
N GLU A 88 -15.93 10.93 -16.92
CA GLU A 88 -17.12 10.28 -16.37
C GLU A 88 -17.04 8.77 -16.63
N LEU A 89 -16.99 8.00 -15.56
CA LEU A 89 -16.95 6.54 -15.58
C LEU A 89 -18.32 5.96 -15.26
N ASN A 90 -18.77 5.00 -16.07
CA ASN A 90 -20.01 4.28 -15.87
C ASN A 90 -19.78 2.92 -15.18
N LEU A 91 -20.85 2.35 -14.64
CA LEU A 91 -20.82 1.01 -14.06
C LEU A 91 -20.40 -0.02 -15.12
N GLY A 92 -19.44 -0.86 -14.78
CA GLY A 92 -18.92 -1.89 -15.68
C GLY A 92 -17.77 -1.44 -16.58
N ASP A 93 -17.45 -0.14 -16.63
CA ASP A 93 -16.31 0.36 -17.41
C ASP A 93 -14.99 -0.20 -16.87
N THR A 94 -14.02 -0.35 -17.75
CA THR A 94 -12.70 -0.88 -17.41
C THR A 94 -11.66 0.23 -17.50
N VAL A 95 -10.93 0.44 -16.42
CA VAL A 95 -9.81 1.40 -16.35
C VAL A 95 -8.50 0.62 -16.43
N THR A 96 -7.62 1.01 -17.35
CA THR A 96 -6.34 0.36 -17.64
C THR A 96 -5.15 1.20 -17.17
N VAL A 97 -3.96 0.65 -17.27
CA VAL A 97 -2.70 1.32 -16.93
C VAL A 97 -2.46 2.61 -17.75
N GLU A 98 -3.18 2.79 -18.84
CA GLU A 98 -3.07 3.98 -19.72
C GLU A 98 -3.36 5.30 -18.98
N LEU A 99 -4.10 5.23 -17.86
CA LEU A 99 -4.31 6.37 -16.97
C LEU A 99 -3.00 7.07 -16.55
N PHE A 100 -1.90 6.33 -16.54
CA PHE A 100 -0.59 6.85 -16.11
C PHE A 100 0.35 7.25 -17.24
N ASN A 101 -0.09 7.25 -18.52
CA ASN A 101 0.77 7.61 -19.65
C ASN A 101 1.36 9.02 -19.52
N ASP A 102 0.57 9.97 -19.02
CA ASP A 102 0.99 11.37 -18.85
C ASP A 102 1.55 11.66 -17.46
N ALA A 103 1.58 10.64 -16.57
CA ALA A 103 2.05 10.81 -15.20
C ALA A 103 3.57 10.72 -15.11
N THR A 104 4.21 11.80 -14.68
CA THR A 104 5.66 11.78 -14.37
C THR A 104 5.93 11.15 -13.02
N PHE A 105 5.07 11.41 -12.04
CA PHE A 105 5.18 10.91 -10.66
C PHE A 105 3.85 10.29 -10.22
N VAL A 106 3.95 9.32 -9.33
CA VAL A 106 2.80 8.66 -8.72
C VAL A 106 3.05 8.40 -7.24
N ASP A 107 1.98 8.36 -6.47
CA ASP A 107 2.00 7.93 -5.08
C ASP A 107 1.57 6.47 -4.99
N VAL A 108 2.29 5.69 -4.19
CA VAL A 108 1.98 4.27 -4.02
C VAL A 108 1.69 3.95 -2.57
N VAL A 109 0.48 3.49 -2.31
CA VAL A 109 0.01 3.06 -1.01
C VAL A 109 0.00 1.54 -0.95
N GLY A 110 0.59 0.99 0.09
CA GLY A 110 0.59 -0.46 0.29
C GLY A 110 0.74 -0.83 1.76
N THR A 111 0.64 -2.12 2.04
CA THR A 111 0.87 -2.65 3.39
C THR A 111 2.32 -3.08 3.52
N SER A 112 3.04 -2.54 4.48
CA SER A 112 4.43 -2.90 4.74
C SER A 112 4.58 -4.36 5.15
N LYS A 113 5.78 -4.93 4.98
CA LYS A 113 6.04 -6.30 5.43
C LYS A 113 5.89 -6.41 6.95
N GLY A 114 5.06 -7.32 7.44
CA GLY A 114 4.92 -7.61 8.85
C GLY A 114 6.18 -8.28 9.40
N GLN A 115 6.60 -7.89 10.59
CA GLN A 115 7.74 -8.45 11.30
C GLN A 115 7.35 -9.06 12.66
N GLY A 116 6.05 -9.08 12.97
CA GLY A 116 5.53 -9.57 14.23
C GLY A 116 5.88 -8.67 15.43
N PHE A 117 5.83 -9.22 16.63
CA PHE A 117 6.19 -8.51 17.83
C PHE A 117 7.72 -8.31 17.91
N GLN A 118 8.16 -7.07 18.00
CA GLN A 118 9.59 -6.72 18.05
C GLN A 118 9.91 -5.93 19.31
N GLY A 119 11.12 -6.16 19.84
CA GLY A 119 11.68 -5.39 20.92
C GLY A 119 12.09 -3.97 20.48
N VAL A 120 12.33 -3.11 21.45
CA VAL A 120 12.62 -1.68 21.26
C VAL A 120 13.86 -1.39 20.40
N VAL A 121 14.84 -2.26 20.41
CA VAL A 121 16.05 -2.11 19.58
C VAL A 121 15.70 -2.16 18.11
N LYS A 122 14.91 -3.13 17.66
CA LYS A 122 14.52 -3.27 16.26
C LYS A 122 13.39 -2.30 15.89
N ARG A 123 12.40 -2.13 16.79
CA ARG A 123 11.22 -1.32 16.50
C ARG A 123 11.50 0.17 16.51
N HIS A 124 12.36 0.65 17.42
CA HIS A 124 12.59 2.07 17.64
C HIS A 124 14.05 2.51 17.50
N GLY A 125 14.97 1.59 17.19
CA GLY A 125 16.39 1.89 17.02
C GLY A 125 17.11 2.19 18.34
N PHE A 126 16.63 1.67 19.47
CA PHE A 126 17.30 1.87 20.77
C PHE A 126 18.67 1.18 20.79
N GLY A 127 19.67 1.84 21.35
CA GLY A 127 21.03 1.29 21.48
C GLY A 127 21.14 0.12 22.48
N GLY A 128 20.25 0.06 23.47
CA GLY A 128 20.37 -0.87 24.57
C GLY A 128 21.55 -0.52 25.49
N VAL A 129 22.04 -1.50 26.22
CA VAL A 129 23.22 -1.36 27.07
C VAL A 129 24.43 -1.99 26.37
N GLY A 130 25.59 -1.34 26.38
CA GLY A 130 26.81 -1.84 25.75
C GLY A 130 27.20 -3.23 26.25
N GLN A 131 27.71 -4.08 25.35
CA GLN A 131 28.09 -5.47 25.67
C GLN A 131 29.33 -5.56 26.56
N THR A 132 30.14 -4.51 26.60
CA THR A 132 31.40 -4.44 27.36
C THR A 132 31.23 -3.95 28.83
N THR A 133 29.99 -3.66 29.25
CA THR A 133 29.69 -3.25 30.63
C THR A 133 29.68 -4.44 31.57
N HIS A 134 30.40 -4.36 32.67
CA HIS A 134 30.47 -5.39 33.71
C HIS A 134 29.07 -5.69 34.28
N GLY A 135 28.62 -6.97 34.21
CA GLY A 135 27.38 -7.46 34.83
C GLY A 135 26.04 -7.06 34.18
N GLN A 136 26.02 -6.41 33.02
CA GLN A 136 24.78 -5.92 32.37
C GLN A 136 24.22 -6.86 31.28
N HIS A 137 24.65 -8.11 31.20
CA HIS A 137 24.29 -9.03 30.11
C HIS A 137 22.79 -9.25 29.91
N ASN A 138 22.01 -9.32 30.99
CA ASN A 138 20.55 -9.54 30.93
C ASN A 138 19.75 -8.31 30.51
N ARG A 139 20.40 -7.16 30.34
CA ARG A 139 19.74 -5.88 29.99
C ARG A 139 20.13 -5.33 28.61
N ALA A 140 20.94 -6.06 27.85
CA ALA A 140 21.52 -5.61 26.61
C ALA A 140 20.51 -5.03 25.58
N ARG A 141 19.29 -5.58 25.52
CA ARG A 141 18.25 -5.16 24.56
C ARG A 141 17.00 -4.58 25.22
N LYS A 142 17.11 -4.08 26.45
CA LYS A 142 15.98 -3.48 27.19
C LYS A 142 15.79 -2.00 26.83
N PRO A 143 14.57 -1.44 27.03
CA PRO A 143 14.27 -0.04 26.72
C PRO A 143 14.97 0.96 27.66
N GLY A 144 15.43 0.53 28.84
CA GLY A 144 15.92 1.40 29.89
C GLY A 144 14.78 1.98 30.74
N SER A 145 14.92 3.20 31.25
CA SER A 145 13.88 3.87 31.99
C SER A 145 12.65 4.17 31.14
N ILE A 146 11.46 3.97 31.71
CA ILE A 146 10.17 4.21 31.05
C ILE A 146 9.42 5.42 31.65
N GLY A 147 9.99 6.12 32.62
CA GLY A 147 9.39 7.30 33.21
C GLY A 147 10.20 7.85 34.38
N ALA A 148 9.71 8.91 35.00
CA ALA A 148 10.24 9.51 36.21
C ALA A 148 9.76 8.73 37.45
N CYS A 149 10.38 9.02 38.59
CA CYS A 149 10.18 8.32 39.86
C CYS A 149 8.77 8.58 40.47
N SER A 150 8.71 9.07 41.71
CA SER A 150 7.48 9.25 42.50
C SER A 150 6.53 10.31 41.91
N TYR A 151 7.01 11.22 41.11
CA TYR A 151 6.20 12.20 40.41
C TYR A 151 6.59 12.18 38.92
N PRO A 152 5.64 12.01 37.98
CA PRO A 152 4.18 11.92 38.07
C PRO A 152 3.64 10.52 38.42
N ALA A 153 4.46 9.54 38.84
CA ALA A 153 4.08 8.18 39.23
C ALA A 153 3.27 7.40 38.14
N LYS A 154 3.49 7.72 36.89
CA LYS A 154 2.81 7.07 35.72
C LYS A 154 3.72 7.01 34.51
N VAL A 155 3.44 6.04 33.62
CA VAL A 155 4.03 5.97 32.30
C VAL A 155 3.12 6.73 31.33
N PHE A 156 3.67 7.68 30.59
CA PHE A 156 2.90 8.47 29.62
C PHE A 156 2.49 7.63 28.40
N LYS A 157 1.36 8.01 27.80
CA LYS A 157 0.92 7.43 26.53
C LYS A 157 1.97 7.72 25.44
N GLY A 158 2.12 6.81 24.50
CA GLY A 158 3.09 6.97 23.39
C GLY A 158 4.53 6.61 23.74
N MET A 159 4.81 6.14 24.98
CA MET A 159 6.14 5.64 25.32
C MET A 159 6.59 4.52 24.39
N ARG A 160 7.80 4.63 23.85
CA ARG A 160 8.37 3.68 22.89
C ARG A 160 8.71 2.35 23.57
N MET A 161 7.83 1.37 23.38
CA MET A 161 7.96 0.00 23.92
C MET A 161 7.95 -1.03 22.79
N GLY A 162 8.26 -2.30 23.15
CA GLY A 162 8.07 -3.42 22.24
C GLY A 162 6.63 -3.53 21.76
N GLY A 163 6.42 -4.13 20.58
CA GLY A 163 5.10 -4.30 19.98
C GLY A 163 5.18 -4.73 18.52
N GLN A 164 4.03 -4.75 17.88
CA GLN A 164 3.93 -5.06 16.46
C GLN A 164 4.76 -4.08 15.63
N LEU A 165 5.54 -4.62 14.67
CA LEU A 165 6.30 -3.86 13.69
C LEU A 165 5.90 -4.32 12.29
N GLY A 166 5.61 -3.34 11.42
CA GLY A 166 5.14 -3.60 10.08
C GLY A 166 3.71 -4.14 10.02
N GLY A 167 3.23 -4.42 8.81
CA GLY A 167 1.81 -4.69 8.56
C GLY A 167 0.97 -3.41 8.54
N ASP A 168 1.61 -2.25 8.52
CA ASP A 168 0.99 -0.94 8.51
C ASP A 168 0.76 -0.45 7.08
N ARG A 169 -0.27 0.36 6.88
CA ARG A 169 -0.50 1.10 5.64
C ARG A 169 0.57 2.19 5.52
N VAL A 170 1.34 2.13 4.44
CA VAL A 170 2.42 3.07 4.16
C VAL A 170 2.21 3.67 2.77
N THR A 171 2.33 4.98 2.67
CA THR A 171 2.33 5.72 1.40
C THR A 171 3.75 6.14 1.08
N VAL A 172 4.21 5.80 -0.12
CA VAL A 172 5.47 6.31 -0.68
C VAL A 172 5.10 7.28 -1.78
N GLN A 173 5.42 8.53 -1.56
CA GLN A 173 5.04 9.65 -2.42
C GLN A 173 6.11 9.95 -3.48
N ASN A 174 5.69 10.58 -4.58
CA ASN A 174 6.54 11.11 -5.63
C ASN A 174 7.49 10.07 -6.25
N LEU A 175 6.98 8.87 -6.53
CA LEU A 175 7.73 7.85 -7.25
C LEU A 175 7.68 8.13 -8.75
N GLN A 176 8.84 8.25 -9.38
CA GLN A 176 8.96 8.50 -10.81
C GLN A 176 8.48 7.30 -11.63
N VAL A 177 7.60 7.52 -12.59
CA VAL A 177 7.20 6.53 -13.58
C VAL A 177 8.30 6.43 -14.64
N LEU A 178 8.83 5.23 -14.83
CA LEU A 178 9.89 4.98 -15.83
C LEU A 178 9.31 4.55 -17.18
N LYS A 179 8.31 3.67 -17.14
CA LYS A 179 7.68 3.15 -18.34
C LYS A 179 6.30 2.59 -18.06
N VAL A 180 5.37 2.82 -18.95
CA VAL A 180 4.05 2.19 -19.01
C VAL A 180 4.04 1.19 -20.17
N ILE A 181 3.61 -0.04 -19.94
CA ILE A 181 3.48 -1.10 -20.94
C ILE A 181 2.03 -1.54 -20.98
N ALA A 182 1.25 -0.91 -21.85
CA ALA A 182 -0.19 -1.12 -21.94
C ALA A 182 -0.57 -2.56 -22.34
N GLU A 183 0.18 -3.20 -23.22
CA GLU A 183 -0.08 -4.57 -23.70
C GLU A 183 -0.19 -5.60 -22.55
N HIS A 184 0.57 -5.40 -21.50
CA HIS A 184 0.64 -6.32 -20.35
C HIS A 184 0.12 -5.70 -19.05
N ASN A 185 -0.46 -4.50 -19.10
CA ASN A 185 -0.90 -3.72 -17.94
C ASN A 185 0.21 -3.55 -16.89
N LEU A 186 1.45 -3.33 -17.34
CA LEU A 186 2.60 -3.17 -16.45
C LEU A 186 3.01 -1.72 -16.32
N LEU A 187 3.27 -1.34 -15.08
CA LEU A 187 3.81 -0.05 -14.68
C LEU A 187 5.18 -0.25 -14.02
N LEU A 188 6.21 0.38 -14.57
CA LEU A 188 7.56 0.39 -14.01
C LEU A 188 7.77 1.70 -13.25
N ILE A 189 8.00 1.59 -11.93
CA ILE A 189 8.18 2.72 -11.02
C ILE A 189 9.59 2.66 -10.46
N LYS A 190 10.28 3.80 -10.44
CA LYS A 190 11.62 3.93 -9.87
C LYS A 190 11.62 3.69 -8.37
N GLY A 191 12.49 2.81 -7.91
CA GLY A 191 12.68 2.54 -6.49
C GLY A 191 11.81 1.41 -5.93
N SER A 192 11.63 1.42 -4.62
CA SER A 192 10.91 0.37 -3.89
C SER A 192 9.48 0.78 -3.55
N VAL A 193 8.60 -0.20 -3.50
CA VAL A 193 7.18 -0.06 -3.17
C VAL A 193 6.86 -0.92 -1.94
N PRO A 194 5.97 -0.49 -1.05
CA PRO A 194 5.61 -1.24 0.15
C PRO A 194 5.13 -2.67 -0.15
N GLY A 195 5.34 -3.57 0.78
CA GLY A 195 4.84 -4.94 0.73
C GLY A 195 5.78 -5.96 0.10
N CYS A 196 5.35 -7.22 0.13
CA CYS A 196 6.05 -8.35 -0.47
C CYS A 196 5.66 -8.52 -1.96
N LYS A 197 6.31 -9.44 -2.66
CA LYS A 197 5.85 -9.87 -4.00
C LYS A 197 4.43 -10.42 -3.89
N GLY A 198 3.57 -10.06 -4.82
CA GLY A 198 2.16 -10.45 -4.84
C GLY A 198 1.23 -9.59 -3.97
N SER A 199 1.75 -8.63 -3.19
CA SER A 199 0.91 -7.70 -2.43
C SER A 199 0.16 -6.74 -3.35
N ILE A 200 -1.03 -6.35 -2.92
CA ILE A 200 -1.83 -5.34 -3.59
C ILE A 200 -1.36 -3.96 -3.15
N VAL A 201 -1.29 -3.06 -4.09
CA VAL A 201 -0.96 -1.65 -3.89
C VAL A 201 -2.00 -0.77 -4.58
N ILE A 202 -2.20 0.42 -4.04
CA ILE A 202 -2.99 1.47 -4.65
C ILE A 202 -2.00 2.45 -5.27
N ILE A 203 -2.24 2.85 -6.49
CA ILE A 203 -1.41 3.79 -7.25
C ILE A 203 -2.27 5.00 -7.53
N GLU A 204 -1.84 6.16 -7.11
CA GLU A 204 -2.55 7.44 -7.24
C GLU A 204 -1.70 8.42 -8.05
N LYS A 205 -2.36 9.18 -8.94
CA LYS A 205 -1.74 10.21 -9.80
C LYS A 205 -1.96 11.60 -9.23
#